data_fb4d0b4bc9e6d29a2c7ea9d3dcc4e48d
#
_entry.id   fb4d0b4bc9e6d29a2c7ea9d3dcc4e48d
#
_cell.length_a   1.000
_cell.length_b   1.000
_cell.length_c   1.000
_cell.angle_alpha   90.00
_cell.angle_beta   90.00
_cell.angle_gamma   90.00
#
_symmetry.space_group_name_H-M   'P 1'
#
loop_
_entity.id
_entity.type
_entity.pdbx_description
1 polymer ?
#
loop_
_entity_poly.entity_id
_entity_poly.type
_entity_poly.pdbx_seq_one_letter_code
_entity_poly.pdbx_strand_id
1 'polypeptide(L)'
;MSKQETRVKRAHIALMKHPETALYSGVMLMGKSEVVDSGCPTAYTDGVNKVYGRKFLEGVDSEPKVRGLVLHENLHVALKQLPRGKDMFEENRKLANIAADMVVNNIIEDIKGTVAGSSERIVALPDGAVYDPMFQNWSMREVYNYLKKHCKGGKKGKGGQSGGKGNDPANGGSQDSDDDGDIIEINGKKYDISQSDEHDLTNLEDLSHEQIKEINDAIDKALREGGMLAGRMGAKMPRAISDLLEPKVDWRDALREFVSSAVKGKDEFTWRKLNKRQMVNDIYLPSVENETIGEVVIAIDTSGSIGGEQITEFATELVSICDLCSPEKVRVLWWDTAVHGEQVFHDNYQGIAKLLKPEGGGGTHVSCVSEYINKERINAECVIVFTDGYVESDITWNITSPTLWMVTQCKSFEPPVGKNCLLYTSPSPRD
;
A
#
# COMPACT_ATOMS: atom_id res chain seq x y z
N MET A 1 -35.75 -17.50 -6.69
CA MET A 1 -34.32 -17.44 -7.08
C MET A 1 -34.25 -17.72 -8.58
N SER A 2 -33.65 -16.82 -9.33
CA SER A 2 -33.52 -17.00 -10.78
C SER A 2 -32.45 -18.05 -11.13
N LYS A 3 -32.47 -18.53 -12.38
CA LYS A 3 -31.45 -19.47 -12.88
C LYS A 3 -30.04 -18.88 -12.74
N GLN A 4 -29.86 -17.59 -13.04
CA GLN A 4 -28.54 -16.94 -13.00
C GLN A 4 -28.06 -16.72 -11.57
N GLU A 5 -28.92 -16.32 -10.62
CA GLU A 5 -28.57 -16.28 -9.20
C GLU A 5 -28.11 -17.65 -8.67
N THR A 6 -28.73 -18.73 -9.15
CA THR A 6 -28.34 -20.09 -8.79
C THR A 6 -26.97 -20.44 -9.36
N ARG A 7 -26.65 -20.02 -10.62
CA ARG A 7 -25.32 -20.20 -11.22
C ARG A 7 -24.24 -19.49 -10.42
N VAL A 8 -24.44 -18.20 -10.08
CA VAL A 8 -23.48 -17.41 -9.27
C VAL A 8 -23.26 -18.06 -7.90
N LYS A 9 -24.33 -18.51 -7.21
CA LYS A 9 -24.17 -19.20 -5.91
C LYS A 9 -23.44 -20.53 -6.02
N ARG A 10 -23.68 -21.30 -7.06
CA ARG A 10 -22.95 -22.55 -7.32
C ARG A 10 -21.46 -22.27 -7.62
N ALA A 11 -21.18 -21.20 -8.35
CA ALA A 11 -19.82 -20.77 -8.61
C ALA A 11 -19.07 -20.43 -7.30
N HIS A 12 -19.68 -19.63 -6.41
CA HIS A 12 -19.10 -19.35 -5.09
C HIS A 12 -18.79 -20.64 -4.31
N ILE A 13 -19.77 -21.56 -4.22
CA ILE A 13 -19.60 -22.82 -3.49
C ILE A 13 -18.47 -23.66 -4.10
N ALA A 14 -18.37 -23.74 -5.43
CA ALA A 14 -17.32 -24.49 -6.11
C ALA A 14 -15.93 -23.91 -5.83
N LEU A 15 -15.80 -22.58 -5.91
CA LEU A 15 -14.56 -21.86 -5.65
C LEU A 15 -14.09 -22.00 -4.19
N MET A 16 -15.01 -21.89 -3.23
CA MET A 16 -14.70 -22.07 -1.81
C MET A 16 -14.24 -23.48 -1.46
N LYS A 17 -14.64 -24.48 -2.23
CA LYS A 17 -14.28 -25.90 -2.01
C LYS A 17 -13.03 -26.34 -2.73
N HIS A 18 -12.47 -25.52 -3.62
CA HIS A 18 -11.30 -25.89 -4.41
C HIS A 18 -10.02 -25.35 -3.77
N PRO A 19 -8.95 -26.17 -3.62
CA PRO A 19 -7.73 -25.77 -2.92
C PRO A 19 -7.11 -24.46 -3.43
N GLU A 20 -6.99 -24.27 -4.77
CA GLU A 20 -6.36 -23.10 -5.37
C GLU A 20 -7.17 -21.80 -5.23
N THR A 21 -8.49 -21.90 -4.94
CA THR A 21 -9.38 -20.73 -4.84
C THR A 21 -9.97 -20.53 -3.45
N ALA A 22 -9.85 -21.51 -2.55
CA ALA A 22 -10.35 -21.45 -1.18
C ALA A 22 -9.77 -20.28 -0.36
N LEU A 23 -8.58 -19.79 -0.72
CA LEU A 23 -7.96 -18.59 -0.17
C LEU A 23 -8.90 -17.37 -0.21
N TYR A 24 -9.70 -17.25 -1.24
CA TYR A 24 -10.61 -16.11 -1.44
C TYR A 24 -11.98 -16.29 -0.78
N SER A 25 -12.22 -17.41 -0.05
CA SER A 25 -13.51 -17.73 0.55
C SER A 25 -14.04 -16.63 1.47
N GLY A 26 -13.18 -16.05 2.30
CA GLY A 26 -13.56 -14.95 3.19
C GLY A 26 -14.02 -13.71 2.41
N VAL A 27 -13.30 -13.35 1.35
CA VAL A 27 -13.66 -12.22 0.48
C VAL A 27 -14.95 -12.48 -0.29
N MET A 28 -15.19 -13.72 -0.73
CA MET A 28 -16.44 -14.12 -1.39
C MET A 28 -17.67 -13.98 -0.49
N LEU A 29 -17.49 -14.08 0.83
CA LEU A 29 -18.55 -13.91 1.82
C LEU A 29 -18.72 -12.45 2.27
N MET A 30 -17.78 -11.57 1.92
CA MET A 30 -17.91 -10.15 2.23
C MET A 30 -18.87 -9.45 1.26
N GLY A 31 -19.62 -8.50 1.80
CA GLY A 31 -20.56 -7.70 1.02
C GLY A 31 -21.70 -8.54 0.43
N LYS A 32 -22.34 -7.98 -0.58
CA LYS A 32 -23.45 -8.62 -1.31
C LYS A 32 -23.00 -9.04 -2.70
N SER A 33 -23.55 -10.15 -3.19
CA SER A 33 -23.41 -10.61 -4.57
C SER A 33 -24.78 -10.65 -5.20
N GLU A 34 -25.06 -9.74 -6.12
CA GLU A 34 -26.40 -9.52 -6.70
C GLU A 34 -26.39 -9.71 -8.22
N VAL A 35 -27.50 -10.25 -8.76
CA VAL A 35 -27.73 -10.36 -10.20
C VAL A 35 -28.84 -9.39 -10.58
N VAL A 36 -28.53 -8.42 -11.44
CA VAL A 36 -29.41 -7.33 -11.81
C VAL A 36 -29.85 -7.42 -13.26
N ASP A 37 -31.07 -6.93 -13.54
CA ASP A 37 -31.68 -6.96 -14.90
C ASP A 37 -31.25 -5.77 -15.77
N SER A 38 -30.87 -4.65 -15.14
CA SER A 38 -30.48 -3.40 -15.80
C SER A 38 -29.39 -2.67 -14.99
N GLY A 39 -28.68 -1.76 -15.66
CA GLY A 39 -27.63 -0.95 -15.00
C GLY A 39 -26.27 -1.63 -14.86
N CYS A 40 -26.13 -2.90 -15.30
CA CYS A 40 -24.86 -3.62 -15.30
C CYS A 40 -24.73 -4.38 -16.64
N PRO A 41 -23.95 -3.89 -17.60
CA PRO A 41 -23.77 -4.57 -18.89
C PRO A 41 -22.98 -5.87 -18.77
N THR A 42 -22.01 -5.94 -17.86
CA THR A 42 -21.11 -7.08 -17.62
C THR A 42 -21.19 -7.54 -16.16
N ALA A 43 -20.17 -7.25 -15.39
CA ALA A 43 -20.11 -7.34 -13.94
C ALA A 43 -19.28 -6.17 -13.42
N TYR A 44 -19.38 -5.85 -12.13
CA TYR A 44 -18.51 -4.88 -11.48
C TYR A 44 -18.50 -5.05 -9.96
N THR A 45 -17.51 -4.47 -9.33
CA THR A 45 -17.47 -4.31 -7.88
C THR A 45 -17.33 -2.84 -7.48
N ASP A 46 -17.84 -2.51 -6.29
CA ASP A 46 -17.64 -1.22 -5.63
C ASP A 46 -16.51 -1.27 -4.56
N GLY A 47 -15.73 -2.35 -4.57
CA GLY A 47 -14.68 -2.62 -3.57
C GLY A 47 -15.13 -3.51 -2.41
N VAL A 48 -16.43 -3.79 -2.27
CA VAL A 48 -17.01 -4.69 -1.26
C VAL A 48 -18.11 -5.56 -1.85
N ASN A 49 -19.08 -4.95 -2.54
CA ASN A 49 -20.21 -5.63 -3.17
C ASN A 49 -19.87 -6.02 -4.62
N LYS A 50 -20.52 -7.04 -5.14
CA LYS A 50 -20.33 -7.56 -6.50
C LYS A 50 -21.66 -7.62 -7.20
N VAL A 51 -21.74 -7.04 -8.38
CA VAL A 51 -22.94 -6.96 -9.19
C VAL A 51 -22.71 -7.64 -10.54
N TYR A 52 -23.64 -8.47 -10.96
CA TYR A 52 -23.56 -9.25 -12.19
C TYR A 52 -24.77 -8.97 -13.07
N GLY A 53 -24.53 -8.59 -14.32
CA GLY A 53 -25.57 -8.39 -15.32
C GLY A 53 -26.22 -9.72 -15.72
N ARG A 54 -27.57 -9.82 -15.63
CA ARG A 54 -28.28 -11.05 -15.97
C ARG A 54 -28.07 -11.43 -17.43
N LYS A 55 -28.19 -10.47 -18.35
CA LYS A 55 -28.01 -10.70 -19.80
C LYS A 55 -26.60 -11.18 -20.12
N PHE A 56 -25.60 -10.62 -19.46
CA PHE A 56 -24.21 -11.05 -19.62
C PHE A 56 -24.02 -12.49 -19.16
N LEU A 57 -24.51 -12.84 -17.96
CA LEU A 57 -24.47 -14.20 -17.44
C LEU A 57 -25.19 -15.23 -18.30
N GLU A 58 -26.24 -14.81 -19.02
CA GLU A 58 -26.95 -15.67 -19.99
C GLU A 58 -26.08 -15.98 -21.22
N GLY A 59 -25.22 -15.05 -21.62
CA GLY A 59 -24.27 -15.22 -22.72
C GLY A 59 -23.04 -16.05 -22.36
N VAL A 60 -22.72 -16.21 -21.06
CA VAL A 60 -21.59 -17.04 -20.63
C VAL A 60 -21.91 -18.52 -20.81
N ASP A 61 -21.19 -19.18 -21.72
CA ASP A 61 -21.51 -20.49 -22.29
C ASP A 61 -21.14 -21.68 -21.38
N SER A 62 -20.23 -21.48 -20.40
CA SER A 62 -19.72 -22.57 -19.56
C SER A 62 -19.59 -22.22 -18.08
N GLU A 63 -19.66 -23.21 -17.22
CA GLU A 63 -19.55 -23.03 -15.78
C GLU A 63 -18.14 -22.61 -15.31
N PRO A 64 -17.02 -23.07 -15.93
CA PRO A 64 -15.68 -22.54 -15.65
C PRO A 64 -15.58 -21.03 -15.88
N LYS A 65 -16.20 -20.51 -16.96
CA LYS A 65 -16.20 -19.07 -17.25
C LYS A 65 -17.06 -18.28 -16.25
N VAL A 66 -18.20 -18.86 -15.78
CA VAL A 66 -19.00 -18.24 -14.70
C VAL A 66 -18.18 -18.20 -13.40
N ARG A 67 -17.46 -19.29 -13.07
CA ARG A 67 -16.58 -19.32 -11.90
C ARG A 67 -15.42 -18.34 -12.06
N GLY A 68 -14.86 -18.21 -13.27
CA GLY A 68 -13.84 -17.21 -13.60
C GLY A 68 -14.34 -15.79 -13.36
N LEU A 69 -15.54 -15.45 -13.86
CA LEU A 69 -16.15 -14.13 -13.65
C LEU A 69 -16.39 -13.84 -12.17
N VAL A 70 -16.95 -14.81 -11.43
CA VAL A 70 -17.17 -14.64 -9.98
C VAL A 70 -15.85 -14.45 -9.24
N LEU A 71 -14.80 -15.18 -9.60
CA LEU A 71 -13.49 -15.02 -9.00
C LEU A 71 -12.87 -13.66 -9.35
N HIS A 72 -13.06 -13.18 -10.59
CA HIS A 72 -12.58 -11.91 -11.10
C HIS A 72 -13.03 -10.74 -10.21
N GLU A 73 -14.33 -10.59 -9.99
CA GLU A 73 -14.87 -9.53 -9.12
C GLU A 73 -14.36 -9.63 -7.67
N ASN A 74 -14.21 -10.86 -7.17
CA ASN A 74 -13.67 -11.07 -5.84
C ASN A 74 -12.15 -10.80 -5.74
N LEU A 75 -11.40 -10.95 -6.82
CA LEU A 75 -9.98 -10.60 -6.86
C LEU A 75 -9.75 -9.08 -6.84
N HIS A 76 -10.58 -8.28 -7.50
CA HIS A 76 -10.53 -6.82 -7.37
C HIS A 76 -10.67 -6.38 -5.91
N VAL A 77 -11.61 -7.00 -5.18
CA VAL A 77 -11.78 -6.76 -3.73
C VAL A 77 -10.56 -7.27 -2.95
N ALA A 78 -10.12 -8.51 -3.20
CA ALA A 78 -9.00 -9.15 -2.50
C ALA A 78 -7.69 -8.36 -2.64
N LEU A 79 -7.43 -7.82 -3.83
CA LEU A 79 -6.25 -7.01 -4.14
C LEU A 79 -6.41 -5.54 -3.72
N LYS A 80 -7.59 -5.14 -3.22
CA LYS A 80 -7.91 -3.76 -2.81
C LYS A 80 -7.65 -2.76 -3.94
N GLN A 81 -7.95 -3.13 -5.19
CA GLN A 81 -7.52 -2.35 -6.36
C GLN A 81 -8.21 -1.00 -6.44
N LEU A 82 -9.49 -0.91 -6.06
CA LEU A 82 -10.23 0.36 -6.10
C LEU A 82 -9.67 1.38 -5.09
N PRO A 83 -9.56 1.07 -3.78
CA PRO A 83 -9.04 2.04 -2.81
C PRO A 83 -7.55 2.36 -3.02
N ARG A 84 -6.76 1.40 -3.52
CA ARG A 84 -5.32 1.60 -3.78
C ARG A 84 -5.02 2.28 -5.10
N GLY A 85 -5.94 2.18 -6.05
CA GLY A 85 -5.81 2.73 -7.39
C GLY A 85 -6.56 4.04 -7.60
N LYS A 86 -7.11 4.65 -6.55
CA LYS A 86 -7.97 5.82 -6.65
C LYS A 86 -7.36 6.93 -7.53
N ASP A 87 -6.10 7.24 -7.33
CA ASP A 87 -5.33 8.19 -8.13
C ASP A 87 -5.27 7.84 -9.62
N MET A 88 -5.09 6.56 -9.95
CA MET A 88 -5.06 6.07 -11.33
C MET A 88 -6.44 6.13 -11.99
N PHE A 89 -7.50 5.80 -11.23
CA PHE A 89 -8.87 5.91 -11.70
C PHE A 89 -9.30 7.38 -11.93
N GLU A 90 -8.83 8.30 -11.08
CA GLU A 90 -9.05 9.74 -11.25
C GLU A 90 -8.29 10.30 -12.46
N GLU A 91 -7.08 9.82 -12.73
CA GLU A 91 -6.25 10.26 -13.84
C GLU A 91 -6.77 9.73 -15.19
N ASN A 92 -6.99 8.42 -15.29
CA ASN A 92 -7.51 7.77 -16.50
C ASN A 92 -8.24 6.47 -16.15
N ARG A 93 -9.56 6.58 -15.95
CA ARG A 93 -10.43 5.47 -15.52
C ARG A 93 -10.34 4.25 -16.44
N LYS A 94 -10.41 4.44 -17.76
CA LYS A 94 -10.33 3.33 -18.73
C LYS A 94 -9.00 2.58 -18.61
N LEU A 95 -7.91 3.31 -18.55
CA LEU A 95 -6.58 2.70 -18.43
C LEU A 95 -6.37 1.99 -17.09
N ALA A 96 -6.93 2.55 -16.02
CA ALA A 96 -6.88 1.95 -14.69
C ALA A 96 -7.69 0.64 -14.62
N ASN A 97 -8.89 0.59 -15.21
CA ASN A 97 -9.67 -0.64 -15.34
C ASN A 97 -8.89 -1.72 -16.08
N ILE A 98 -8.33 -1.40 -17.26
CA ILE A 98 -7.52 -2.35 -18.04
C ILE A 98 -6.34 -2.87 -17.24
N ALA A 99 -5.64 -1.99 -16.51
CA ALA A 99 -4.51 -2.40 -15.68
C ALA A 99 -4.95 -3.31 -14.53
N ALA A 100 -6.10 -3.05 -13.93
CA ALA A 100 -6.69 -3.87 -12.88
C ALA A 100 -7.07 -5.26 -13.42
N ASP A 101 -7.75 -5.31 -14.56
CA ASP A 101 -8.20 -6.54 -15.23
C ASP A 101 -7.02 -7.40 -15.68
N MET A 102 -5.96 -6.78 -16.25
CA MET A 102 -4.74 -7.50 -16.64
C MET A 102 -4.13 -8.26 -15.46
N VAL A 103 -4.06 -7.65 -14.29
CA VAL A 103 -3.53 -8.30 -13.08
C VAL A 103 -4.44 -9.45 -12.64
N VAL A 104 -5.74 -9.21 -12.54
CA VAL A 104 -6.72 -10.21 -12.10
C VAL A 104 -6.77 -11.39 -13.06
N ASN A 105 -6.81 -11.13 -14.36
CA ASN A 105 -6.90 -12.17 -15.39
C ASN A 105 -5.63 -13.03 -15.45
N ASN A 106 -4.44 -12.47 -15.19
CA ASN A 106 -3.22 -13.24 -15.03
C ASN A 106 -3.31 -14.20 -13.84
N ILE A 107 -3.85 -13.77 -12.69
CA ILE A 107 -4.05 -14.64 -11.54
C ILE A 107 -5.03 -15.78 -11.85
N ILE A 108 -6.13 -15.50 -12.56
CA ILE A 108 -7.12 -16.52 -12.95
C ILE A 108 -6.50 -17.54 -13.91
N GLU A 109 -5.70 -17.08 -14.90
CA GLU A 109 -5.04 -17.99 -15.83
C GLU A 109 -3.95 -18.86 -15.17
N ASP A 110 -3.37 -18.44 -14.05
CA ASP A 110 -2.42 -19.25 -13.28
C ASP A 110 -3.07 -20.41 -12.53
N ILE A 111 -4.37 -20.35 -12.31
CA ILE A 111 -5.15 -21.42 -11.65
C ILE A 111 -5.36 -22.55 -12.66
N LYS A 112 -4.66 -23.67 -12.48
CA LYS A 112 -4.70 -24.83 -13.38
C LYS A 112 -5.54 -25.99 -12.85
N GLY A 113 -6.03 -25.87 -11.62
CA GLY A 113 -6.82 -26.90 -10.96
C GLY A 113 -8.07 -27.29 -11.71
N THR A 114 -8.54 -28.52 -11.48
CA THR A 114 -9.73 -29.08 -12.11
C THR A 114 -10.79 -29.42 -11.07
N VAL A 115 -12.03 -29.46 -11.49
CA VAL A 115 -13.14 -29.91 -10.66
C VAL A 115 -12.91 -31.37 -10.22
N ALA A 116 -13.14 -31.66 -8.94
CA ALA A 116 -12.95 -33.00 -8.40
C ALA A 116 -13.72 -34.07 -9.22
N GLY A 117 -13.00 -35.06 -9.71
CA GLY A 117 -13.59 -36.15 -10.53
C GLY A 117 -13.85 -35.78 -12.00
N SER A 118 -13.36 -34.65 -12.48
CA SER A 118 -13.50 -34.18 -13.85
C SER A 118 -12.19 -33.65 -14.40
N SER A 119 -12.05 -33.61 -15.72
CA SER A 119 -10.97 -32.89 -16.41
C SER A 119 -11.29 -31.42 -16.67
N GLU A 120 -12.47 -30.95 -16.24
CA GLU A 120 -12.90 -29.56 -16.41
C GLU A 120 -12.09 -28.63 -15.48
N ARG A 121 -11.53 -27.54 -16.04
CA ARG A 121 -10.86 -26.51 -15.23
C ARG A 121 -11.83 -25.91 -14.21
N ILE A 122 -11.32 -25.58 -13.02
CA ILE A 122 -12.14 -24.93 -11.98
C ILE A 122 -12.56 -23.53 -12.43
N VAL A 123 -11.68 -22.78 -13.09
CA VAL A 123 -11.93 -21.46 -13.64
C VAL A 123 -11.44 -21.34 -15.07
N ALA A 124 -12.08 -20.45 -15.84
CA ALA A 124 -11.60 -19.99 -17.15
C ALA A 124 -12.01 -18.52 -17.33
N LEU A 125 -11.26 -17.77 -18.11
CA LEU A 125 -11.63 -16.39 -18.46
C LEU A 125 -12.85 -16.39 -19.39
N PRO A 126 -13.76 -15.43 -19.24
CA PRO A 126 -14.79 -15.15 -20.24
C PRO A 126 -14.16 -14.77 -21.58
N ASP A 127 -14.93 -14.95 -22.68
CA ASP A 127 -14.48 -14.52 -24.00
C ASP A 127 -14.34 -13.00 -24.05
N GLY A 128 -13.26 -12.52 -24.67
CA GLY A 128 -12.97 -11.09 -24.74
C GLY A 128 -12.23 -10.51 -23.53
N ALA A 129 -11.96 -11.31 -22.49
CA ALA A 129 -11.19 -10.85 -21.34
C ALA A 129 -9.79 -10.37 -21.74
N VAL A 130 -9.38 -9.22 -21.23
CA VAL A 130 -8.07 -8.62 -21.48
C VAL A 130 -6.99 -9.40 -20.75
N TYR A 131 -6.05 -10.02 -21.47
CA TYR A 131 -5.01 -10.87 -20.88
C TYR A 131 -3.72 -10.81 -21.67
N ASP A 132 -2.60 -10.59 -20.97
CA ASP A 132 -1.26 -10.75 -21.54
C ASP A 132 -0.32 -11.32 -20.48
N PRO A 133 0.34 -12.49 -20.73
CA PRO A 133 1.24 -13.14 -19.78
C PRO A 133 2.49 -12.31 -19.45
N MET A 134 2.77 -11.26 -20.23
CA MET A 134 3.86 -10.32 -19.93
C MET A 134 3.68 -9.64 -18.56
N PHE A 135 2.43 -9.41 -18.17
CA PHE A 135 2.10 -8.76 -16.90
C PHE A 135 1.95 -9.72 -15.73
N GLN A 136 2.38 -10.97 -15.87
CA GLN A 136 2.36 -11.93 -14.78
C GLN A 136 3.20 -11.44 -13.60
N ASN A 137 2.63 -11.47 -12.40
CA ASN A 137 3.20 -10.96 -11.14
C ASN A 137 3.51 -9.45 -11.10
N TRP A 138 2.96 -8.67 -12.03
CA TRP A 138 3.03 -7.22 -11.96
C TRP A 138 1.92 -6.68 -11.03
N SER A 139 2.20 -5.57 -10.36
CA SER A 139 1.18 -4.80 -9.65
C SER A 139 0.33 -3.99 -10.62
N MET A 140 -0.88 -3.59 -10.22
CA MET A 140 -1.75 -2.74 -11.02
C MET A 140 -1.05 -1.43 -11.44
N ARG A 141 -0.27 -0.82 -10.54
CA ARG A 141 0.48 0.42 -10.80
C ARG A 141 1.58 0.25 -11.85
N GLU A 142 2.31 -0.85 -11.80
CA GLU A 142 3.32 -1.16 -12.81
C GLU A 142 2.69 -1.35 -14.18
N VAL A 143 1.58 -2.09 -14.26
CA VAL A 143 0.83 -2.27 -15.50
C VAL A 143 0.30 -0.92 -16.00
N TYR A 144 -0.34 -0.12 -15.15
CA TYR A 144 -0.85 1.20 -15.48
C TYR A 144 0.24 2.12 -16.05
N ASN A 145 1.37 2.21 -15.38
CA ASN A 145 2.50 3.04 -15.82
C ASN A 145 3.09 2.54 -17.15
N TYR A 146 3.13 1.24 -17.36
CA TYR A 146 3.55 0.67 -18.63
C TYR A 146 2.57 1.02 -19.75
N LEU A 147 1.29 0.81 -19.55
CA LEU A 147 0.24 1.13 -20.51
C LEU A 147 0.24 2.62 -20.86
N LYS A 148 0.37 3.50 -19.86
CA LYS A 148 0.46 4.95 -20.05
C LYS A 148 1.61 5.37 -20.97
N LYS A 149 2.75 4.65 -20.92
CA LYS A 149 3.93 4.94 -21.75
C LYS A 149 3.86 4.34 -23.16
N HIS A 150 3.19 3.19 -23.32
CA HIS A 150 3.32 2.37 -24.52
C HIS A 150 2.02 2.20 -25.31
N CYS A 151 0.85 2.53 -24.74
CA CYS A 151 -0.40 2.48 -25.49
C CYS A 151 -0.50 3.65 -26.47
N LYS A 152 -0.67 3.33 -27.75
CA LYS A 152 -1.06 4.26 -28.78
C LYS A 152 -2.58 4.24 -28.89
N GLY A 153 -3.26 5.23 -28.35
CA GLY A 153 -4.72 5.32 -28.48
C GLY A 153 -5.38 5.71 -27.16
N GLY A 154 -5.41 6.98 -26.87
CA GLY A 154 -6.13 7.57 -25.76
C GLY A 154 -5.97 9.07 -25.78
N LYS A 155 -6.82 9.76 -26.55
CA LYS A 155 -6.89 11.23 -26.46
C LYS A 155 -7.33 11.61 -25.06
N LYS A 156 -6.52 12.47 -24.40
CA LYS A 156 -6.86 13.13 -23.13
C LYS A 156 -8.28 13.66 -23.16
N GLY A 157 -9.16 13.13 -22.33
CA GLY A 157 -10.45 13.72 -22.04
C GLY A 157 -10.23 15.09 -21.38
N LYS A 158 -10.44 16.17 -22.15
CA LYS A 158 -10.54 17.51 -21.59
C LYS A 158 -11.80 17.57 -20.74
N GLY A 159 -11.61 17.83 -19.45
CA GLY A 159 -12.67 18.24 -18.56
C GLY A 159 -13.46 19.41 -19.17
N GLY A 160 -14.75 19.22 -19.35
CA GLY A 160 -15.64 20.21 -19.93
C GLY A 160 -15.87 21.37 -18.98
N GLN A 161 -15.52 22.56 -19.40
CA GLN A 161 -16.08 23.79 -18.87
C GLN A 161 -16.96 24.42 -19.93
N SER A 162 -18.23 24.53 -19.60
CA SER A 162 -19.31 25.15 -20.34
C SER A 162 -19.05 26.64 -20.64
N GLY A 163 -19.36 27.07 -21.84
CA GLY A 163 -19.70 28.47 -22.11
C GLY A 163 -19.31 29.02 -23.46
N GLY A 164 -20.31 29.35 -24.30
CA GLY A 164 -20.19 30.46 -25.25
C GLY A 164 -20.35 30.12 -26.74
N LYS A 165 -21.49 30.51 -27.24
CA LYS A 165 -21.95 30.57 -28.64
C LYS A 165 -20.98 31.26 -29.60
N GLY A 166 -20.90 30.78 -30.84
CA GLY A 166 -20.40 31.51 -31.99
C GLY A 166 -20.59 30.70 -33.28
N ASN A 167 -21.54 31.10 -34.09
CA ASN A 167 -21.76 30.66 -35.48
C ASN A 167 -20.61 31.02 -36.40
N ASP A 168 -20.20 30.14 -37.30
CA ASP A 168 -20.49 30.23 -38.76
C ASP A 168 -19.71 29.14 -39.55
N PRO A 169 -20.11 28.90 -40.81
CA PRO A 169 -20.06 27.60 -41.45
C PRO A 169 -19.03 27.47 -42.60
N ALA A 170 -18.97 26.21 -43.08
CA ALA A 170 -18.45 25.76 -44.38
C ALA A 170 -16.92 25.51 -44.51
N ASN A 171 -16.50 24.24 -44.59
CA ASN A 171 -16.16 23.61 -45.86
C ASN A 171 -15.69 22.16 -45.68
N GLY A 172 -16.35 21.28 -46.37
CA GLY A 172 -15.95 20.15 -47.15
C GLY A 172 -14.91 19.12 -46.67
N GLY A 173 -15.39 17.89 -46.47
CA GLY A 173 -14.76 16.70 -47.01
C GLY A 173 -13.65 16.04 -46.22
N SER A 174 -14.02 15.04 -45.45
CA SER A 174 -13.52 13.67 -45.54
C SER A 174 -14.16 12.86 -44.39
N GLN A 175 -15.00 11.94 -44.77
CA GLN A 175 -15.40 10.83 -43.93
C GLN A 175 -14.20 9.94 -43.69
N ASP A 176 -13.69 9.97 -42.47
CA ASP A 176 -13.03 8.84 -41.82
C ASP A 176 -13.62 8.80 -40.42
N SER A 177 -14.75 8.07 -40.34
CA SER A 177 -15.36 7.64 -39.10
C SER A 177 -14.68 6.35 -38.63
N ASP A 178 -13.45 6.45 -38.17
CA ASP A 178 -12.86 5.41 -37.35
C ASP A 178 -13.20 5.72 -35.90
N ASP A 179 -14.29 5.10 -35.45
CA ASP A 179 -14.68 4.99 -34.04
C ASP A 179 -13.73 3.96 -33.37
N ASP A 180 -12.46 4.31 -33.25
CA ASP A 180 -11.37 3.47 -32.72
C ASP A 180 -11.23 3.68 -31.18
N GLY A 181 -12.32 4.15 -30.51
CA GLY A 181 -12.31 4.49 -29.08
C GLY A 181 -12.22 3.30 -28.14
N ASP A 182 -12.56 2.10 -28.60
CA ASP A 182 -12.67 0.89 -27.78
C ASP A 182 -11.60 -0.16 -28.09
N ILE A 183 -10.60 0.16 -28.90
CA ILE A 183 -9.47 -0.72 -29.22
C ILE A 183 -8.18 -0.07 -28.73
N ILE A 184 -7.43 -0.80 -27.90
CA ILE A 184 -6.08 -0.41 -27.50
C ILE A 184 -5.06 -1.37 -28.11
N GLU A 185 -3.91 -0.83 -28.50
CA GLU A 185 -2.78 -1.62 -28.99
C GLU A 185 -1.69 -1.68 -27.94
N ILE A 186 -1.37 -2.90 -27.47
CA ILE A 186 -0.30 -3.20 -26.53
C ILE A 186 0.66 -4.15 -27.19
N ASN A 187 1.91 -3.75 -27.39
CA ASN A 187 2.98 -4.60 -28.02
C ASN A 187 2.57 -5.23 -29.34
N GLY A 188 1.83 -4.49 -30.20
CA GLY A 188 1.36 -4.99 -31.48
C GLY A 188 0.14 -5.92 -31.41
N LYS A 189 -0.41 -6.17 -30.23
CA LYS A 189 -1.68 -6.87 -30.07
C LYS A 189 -2.80 -5.84 -29.83
N LYS A 190 -3.90 -6.01 -30.55
CA LYS A 190 -5.10 -5.19 -30.37
C LYS A 190 -6.05 -5.86 -29.39
N TYR A 191 -6.51 -5.08 -28.40
CA TYR A 191 -7.49 -5.51 -27.40
C TYR A 191 -8.74 -4.66 -27.54
N ASP A 192 -9.88 -5.33 -27.71
CA ASP A 192 -11.18 -4.69 -27.66
C ASP A 192 -11.58 -4.51 -26.19
N ILE A 193 -11.71 -3.26 -25.78
CA ILE A 193 -12.03 -2.87 -24.40
C ILE A 193 -13.49 -2.42 -24.25
N SER A 194 -14.31 -2.60 -25.29
CA SER A 194 -15.74 -2.25 -25.25
C SER A 194 -16.52 -3.02 -24.17
N GLN A 195 -16.00 -4.18 -23.76
CA GLN A 195 -16.59 -5.05 -22.74
C GLN A 195 -15.77 -5.08 -21.44
N SER A 196 -14.77 -4.21 -21.26
CA SER A 196 -14.07 -4.14 -19.99
C SER A 196 -15.01 -3.65 -18.89
N ASP A 197 -14.88 -4.24 -17.72
CA ASP A 197 -15.72 -3.93 -16.57
C ASP A 197 -15.48 -2.49 -16.10
N GLU A 198 -16.53 -1.71 -15.91
CA GLU A 198 -16.44 -0.39 -15.32
C GLU A 198 -16.75 -0.48 -13.83
N HIS A 199 -15.73 -0.46 -12.99
CA HIS A 199 -15.92 -0.48 -11.55
C HIS A 199 -16.58 0.79 -11.02
N ASP A 200 -17.44 0.62 -10.01
CA ASP A 200 -18.14 1.73 -9.36
C ASP A 200 -17.31 2.29 -8.21
N LEU A 201 -16.81 3.51 -8.39
CA LEU A 201 -16.03 4.23 -7.37
C LEU A 201 -16.90 5.12 -6.49
N THR A 202 -18.18 5.32 -6.83
CA THR A 202 -19.07 6.29 -6.16
C THR A 202 -19.17 6.03 -4.67
N ASN A 203 -19.26 4.76 -4.27
CA ASN A 203 -19.33 4.37 -2.87
C ASN A 203 -18.02 4.63 -2.10
N LEU A 204 -16.88 4.62 -2.78
CA LEU A 204 -15.57 4.86 -2.14
C LEU A 204 -15.24 6.34 -2.01
N GLU A 205 -15.81 7.20 -2.87
CA GLU A 205 -15.61 8.66 -2.80
C GLU A 205 -16.25 9.27 -1.56
N ASP A 206 -17.36 8.69 -1.09
CA ASP A 206 -18.12 9.14 0.08
C ASP A 206 -17.59 8.57 1.42
N LEU A 207 -16.63 7.61 1.39
CA LEU A 207 -16.12 6.99 2.60
C LEU A 207 -15.00 7.81 3.25
N SER A 208 -15.04 7.89 4.58
CA SER A 208 -13.92 8.44 5.37
C SER A 208 -12.70 7.52 5.32
N HIS A 209 -11.52 8.08 5.58
CA HIS A 209 -10.28 7.30 5.70
C HIS A 209 -10.38 6.16 6.72
N GLU A 210 -11.10 6.37 7.84
CA GLU A 210 -11.32 5.33 8.85
C GLU A 210 -12.15 4.18 8.31
N GLN A 211 -13.22 4.47 7.58
CA GLN A 211 -14.06 3.44 6.95
C GLN A 211 -13.31 2.65 5.88
N ILE A 212 -12.49 3.31 5.07
CA ILE A 212 -11.62 2.62 4.09
C ILE A 212 -10.62 1.71 4.80
N LYS A 213 -10.05 2.17 5.93
CA LYS A 213 -9.15 1.36 6.75
C LYS A 213 -9.86 0.13 7.32
N GLU A 214 -11.05 0.29 7.89
CA GLU A 214 -11.85 -0.83 8.41
C GLU A 214 -12.17 -1.88 7.33
N ILE A 215 -12.54 -1.44 6.11
CA ILE A 215 -12.78 -2.34 4.98
C ILE A 215 -11.49 -3.08 4.61
N ASN A 216 -10.36 -2.38 4.53
CA ASN A 216 -9.08 -2.99 4.21
C ASN A 216 -8.63 -4.01 5.26
N ASP A 217 -8.83 -3.73 6.54
CA ASP A 217 -8.52 -4.63 7.65
C ASP A 217 -9.42 -5.88 7.63
N ALA A 218 -10.70 -5.69 7.29
CA ALA A 218 -11.65 -6.79 7.12
C ALA A 218 -11.26 -7.71 5.94
N ILE A 219 -10.80 -7.14 4.81
CA ILE A 219 -10.28 -7.90 3.66
C ILE A 219 -9.03 -8.69 4.06
N ASP A 220 -8.08 -8.08 4.78
CA ASP A 220 -6.87 -8.75 5.24
C ASP A 220 -7.18 -9.91 6.18
N LYS A 221 -8.12 -9.71 7.10
CA LYS A 221 -8.60 -10.76 7.99
C LYS A 221 -9.22 -11.91 7.19
N ALA A 222 -10.10 -11.60 6.24
CA ALA A 222 -10.76 -12.58 5.38
C ALA A 222 -9.75 -13.40 4.55
N LEU A 223 -8.70 -12.76 4.02
CA LEU A 223 -7.64 -13.44 3.27
C LEU A 223 -6.76 -14.33 4.18
N ARG A 224 -6.46 -13.89 5.40
CA ARG A 224 -5.71 -14.72 6.37
C ARG A 224 -6.49 -15.97 6.77
N GLU A 225 -7.78 -15.83 7.03
CA GLU A 225 -8.67 -16.95 7.34
C GLU A 225 -8.79 -17.92 6.15
N GLY A 226 -8.95 -17.36 4.93
CA GLY A 226 -8.96 -18.14 3.69
C GLY A 226 -7.62 -18.83 3.42
N GLY A 227 -6.50 -18.18 3.72
CA GLY A 227 -5.16 -18.76 3.62
C GLY A 227 -4.94 -19.96 4.53
N MET A 228 -5.46 -19.90 5.77
CA MET A 228 -5.45 -21.05 6.68
C MET A 228 -6.29 -22.20 6.14
N LEU A 229 -7.45 -21.92 5.56
CA LEU A 229 -8.31 -22.92 4.93
C LEU A 229 -7.62 -23.57 3.72
N ALA A 230 -7.08 -22.78 2.81
CA ALA A 230 -6.37 -23.25 1.63
C ALA A 230 -5.13 -24.09 2.01
N GLY A 231 -4.37 -23.65 3.02
CA GLY A 231 -3.22 -24.41 3.55
C GLY A 231 -3.61 -25.79 4.09
N ARG A 232 -4.75 -25.92 4.79
CA ARG A 232 -5.30 -27.23 5.22
C ARG A 232 -5.70 -28.11 4.05
N MET A 233 -6.02 -27.52 2.90
CA MET A 233 -6.35 -28.23 1.66
C MET A 233 -5.10 -28.52 0.80
N GLY A 234 -3.89 -28.15 1.26
CA GLY A 234 -2.63 -28.39 0.57
C GLY A 234 -2.27 -27.36 -0.50
N ALA A 235 -3.00 -26.23 -0.56
CA ALA A 235 -2.69 -25.15 -1.49
C ALA A 235 -1.56 -24.25 -0.99
N LYS A 236 -0.82 -23.65 -1.93
CA LYS A 236 0.17 -22.60 -1.64
C LYS A 236 -0.47 -21.22 -1.83
N MET A 237 -0.10 -20.29 -0.98
CA MET A 237 -0.54 -18.90 -1.12
C MET A 237 0.14 -18.25 -2.34
N PRO A 238 -0.61 -17.61 -3.26
CA PRO A 238 -0.04 -16.84 -4.35
C PRO A 238 0.83 -15.69 -3.82
N ARG A 239 1.95 -15.42 -4.49
CA ARG A 239 2.90 -14.39 -4.07
C ARG A 239 2.24 -13.01 -3.91
N ALA A 240 1.40 -12.60 -4.86
CA ALA A 240 0.68 -11.32 -4.82
C ALA A 240 -0.16 -11.15 -3.55
N ILE A 241 -0.76 -12.23 -3.03
CA ILE A 241 -1.54 -12.21 -1.78
C ILE A 241 -0.62 -12.29 -0.56
N SER A 242 0.46 -13.08 -0.64
CA SER A 242 1.45 -13.16 0.45
C SER A 242 2.07 -11.79 0.72
N ASP A 243 2.50 -11.09 -0.33
CA ASP A 243 3.07 -9.74 -0.24
C ASP A 243 2.05 -8.71 0.29
N LEU A 244 0.75 -8.91 -0.01
CA LEU A 244 -0.33 -8.08 0.50
C LEU A 244 -0.58 -8.28 2.00
N LEU A 245 -0.45 -9.52 2.49
CA LEU A 245 -0.75 -9.93 3.87
C LEU A 245 0.47 -9.85 4.79
N GLU A 246 1.67 -9.59 4.27
CA GLU A 246 2.80 -9.24 5.13
C GLU A 246 2.36 -8.11 6.07
N PRO A 247 2.51 -8.28 7.38
CA PRO A 247 2.10 -7.25 8.34
C PRO A 247 2.93 -6.00 8.07
N LYS A 248 2.32 -5.03 7.41
CA LYS A 248 2.89 -3.69 7.30
C LYS A 248 2.68 -3.02 8.64
N VAL A 249 3.66 -3.13 9.52
CA VAL A 249 3.70 -2.29 10.71
C VAL A 249 3.78 -0.85 10.19
N ASP A 250 2.84 -0.01 10.61
CA ASP A 250 2.97 1.42 10.31
C ASP A 250 4.24 1.88 11.02
N TRP A 251 5.24 2.26 10.22
CA TRP A 251 6.54 2.69 10.74
C TRP A 251 6.40 3.87 11.72
N ARG A 252 5.35 4.66 11.56
CA ARG A 252 5.02 5.76 12.46
C ARG A 252 4.67 5.26 13.85
N ASP A 253 3.85 4.20 13.93
CA ASP A 253 3.50 3.58 15.21
C ASP A 253 4.71 2.89 15.84
N ALA A 254 5.55 2.21 15.05
CA ALA A 254 6.80 1.60 15.52
C ALA A 254 7.78 2.64 16.06
N LEU A 255 7.89 3.78 15.37
CA LEU A 255 8.74 4.90 15.79
C LEU A 255 8.21 5.53 17.09
N ARG A 256 6.91 5.78 17.19
CA ARG A 256 6.27 6.30 18.42
C ARG A 256 6.46 5.35 19.60
N GLU A 257 6.23 4.06 19.39
CA GLU A 257 6.41 3.05 20.43
C GLU A 257 7.88 2.99 20.89
N PHE A 258 8.83 3.01 19.94
CA PHE A 258 10.26 2.98 20.24
C PHE A 258 10.68 4.20 21.06
N VAL A 259 10.38 5.42 20.60
CA VAL A 259 10.73 6.65 21.31
C VAL A 259 10.05 6.68 22.68
N SER A 260 8.74 6.36 22.75
CA SER A 260 8.03 6.30 24.04
C SER A 260 8.60 5.25 24.99
N SER A 261 9.12 4.12 24.50
CA SER A 261 9.72 3.07 25.34
C SER A 261 11.11 3.47 25.84
N ALA A 262 11.88 4.13 24.99
CA ALA A 262 13.20 4.67 25.39
C ALA A 262 13.07 5.73 26.48
N VAL A 263 11.94 6.45 26.46
CA VAL A 263 11.60 7.55 27.35
C VAL A 263 10.99 7.11 28.67
N LYS A 264 10.10 6.12 28.66
CA LYS A 264 9.33 5.67 29.85
C LYS A 264 10.17 5.01 30.94
N GLY A 265 11.47 4.83 30.74
CA GLY A 265 12.36 4.13 31.71
C GLY A 265 12.81 4.96 32.90
N LYS A 266 12.48 6.27 33.00
CA LYS A 266 13.13 7.18 33.97
C LYS A 266 12.19 8.01 34.82
N ASP A 267 11.00 7.51 35.17
CA ASP A 267 10.23 8.09 36.27
C ASP A 267 10.96 7.79 37.61
N GLU A 268 11.95 8.59 37.97
CA GLU A 268 12.62 8.47 39.27
C GLU A 268 11.82 9.22 40.33
N PHE A 269 11.56 8.52 41.46
CA PHE A 269 11.01 9.14 42.66
C PHE A 269 12.08 9.96 43.35
N THR A 270 11.91 11.28 43.38
CA THR A 270 12.86 12.16 44.09
C THR A 270 12.30 12.63 45.42
N TRP A 271 13.16 12.57 46.47
CA TRP A 271 12.88 13.15 47.75
C TRP A 271 13.24 14.65 47.82
N ARG A 272 13.84 15.21 46.77
CA ARG A 272 14.15 16.63 46.69
C ARG A 272 12.92 17.52 46.63
N LYS A 273 11.84 17.00 46.04
CA LYS A 273 10.51 17.66 46.01
C LYS A 273 9.50 16.69 46.61
N LEU A 274 8.81 17.16 47.68
CA LEU A 274 7.75 16.38 48.27
C LEU A 274 6.43 16.59 47.51
N ASN A 275 5.59 15.54 47.44
CA ASN A 275 4.30 15.62 46.81
C ASN A 275 3.35 16.55 47.55
N LYS A 276 3.18 17.78 47.07
CA LYS A 276 2.41 18.84 47.72
C LYS A 276 0.95 18.46 48.01
N ARG A 277 0.37 17.56 47.21
CA ARG A 277 -1.02 17.10 47.41
C ARG A 277 -1.17 16.23 48.67
N GLN A 278 -0.15 15.45 48.99
CA GLN A 278 -0.17 14.53 50.13
C GLN A 278 0.34 15.22 51.42
N MET A 279 1.17 16.25 51.29
CA MET A 279 1.62 17.06 52.45
C MET A 279 0.46 17.69 53.24
N VAL A 280 -0.66 17.98 52.59
CA VAL A 280 -1.87 18.50 53.26
C VAL A 280 -2.45 17.50 54.27
N ASN A 281 -2.14 16.20 54.08
CA ASN A 281 -2.60 15.11 54.94
C ASN A 281 -1.48 14.57 55.87
N ASP A 282 -0.40 15.34 56.08
CA ASP A 282 0.81 14.93 56.82
C ASP A 282 1.49 13.65 56.28
N ILE A 283 1.24 13.31 55.02
CA ILE A 283 1.86 12.17 54.37
C ILE A 283 3.02 12.66 53.48
N TYR A 284 4.24 12.30 53.83
CA TYR A 284 5.44 12.69 53.11
C TYR A 284 5.76 11.59 52.07
N LEU A 285 5.43 11.85 50.80
CA LEU A 285 5.75 11.00 49.67
C LEU A 285 6.74 11.70 48.72
N PRO A 286 7.65 10.96 48.08
CA PRO A 286 8.48 11.52 47.04
C PRO A 286 7.62 12.00 45.88
N SER A 287 8.06 13.04 45.20
CA SER A 287 7.44 13.49 43.95
C SER A 287 8.06 12.70 42.80
N VAL A 288 7.28 12.45 41.76
CA VAL A 288 7.82 11.98 40.49
C VAL A 288 8.47 13.18 39.81
N GLU A 289 9.76 13.10 39.54
CA GLU A 289 10.44 14.04 38.69
C GLU A 289 10.38 13.45 37.28
N ASN A 290 9.64 14.10 36.40
CA ASN A 290 9.73 13.82 34.97
C ASN A 290 11.10 14.36 34.57
N GLU A 291 12.10 13.48 34.44
CA GLU A 291 13.31 13.87 33.73
C GLU A 291 12.89 14.18 32.29
N THR A 292 13.21 15.37 31.84
CA THR A 292 13.14 15.72 30.41
C THR A 292 13.95 14.69 29.67
N ILE A 293 13.42 14.22 28.53
CA ILE A 293 14.12 13.26 27.68
C ILE A 293 15.43 13.91 27.24
N GLY A 294 16.53 13.24 27.43
CA GLY A 294 17.83 13.74 27.02
C GLY A 294 17.95 13.89 25.49
N GLU A 295 19.09 13.64 24.93
CA GLU A 295 19.37 13.84 23.52
C GLU A 295 18.89 12.66 22.66
N VAL A 296 18.07 12.94 21.62
CA VAL A 296 17.70 11.99 20.57
C VAL A 296 18.58 12.23 19.36
N VAL A 297 19.27 11.21 18.89
CA VAL A 297 20.11 11.27 17.70
C VAL A 297 19.40 10.61 16.52
N ILE A 298 19.41 11.30 15.38
CA ILE A 298 18.81 10.86 14.14
C ILE A 298 19.87 10.89 13.06
N ALA A 299 20.22 9.75 12.52
CA ALA A 299 21.19 9.60 11.45
C ALA A 299 20.45 9.34 10.13
N ILE A 300 20.57 10.26 9.18
CA ILE A 300 19.88 10.18 7.88
C ILE A 300 20.91 9.91 6.80
N ASP A 301 20.67 8.84 6.05
CA ASP A 301 21.44 8.48 4.86
C ASP A 301 21.16 9.50 3.76
N THR A 302 22.23 10.00 3.14
CA THR A 302 22.19 10.95 2.04
C THR A 302 22.60 10.33 0.71
N SER A 303 22.69 9.01 0.63
CA SER A 303 22.93 8.32 -0.63
C SER A 303 21.84 8.63 -1.65
N GLY A 304 22.19 8.64 -2.95
CA GLY A 304 21.31 9.12 -4.03
C GLY A 304 20.03 8.32 -4.26
N SER A 305 19.80 7.24 -3.51
CA SER A 305 18.60 6.40 -3.54
C SER A 305 17.46 6.91 -2.64
N ILE A 306 17.74 7.83 -1.71
CA ILE A 306 16.73 8.41 -0.82
C ILE A 306 16.22 9.72 -1.41
N GLY A 307 14.94 9.76 -1.81
CA GLY A 307 14.30 10.94 -2.39
C GLY A 307 13.98 12.02 -1.35
N GLY A 308 14.01 13.29 -1.77
CA GLY A 308 13.70 14.43 -0.90
C GLY A 308 12.29 14.38 -0.29
N GLU A 309 11.33 13.73 -0.95
CA GLU A 309 9.96 13.54 -0.44
C GLU A 309 9.93 12.60 0.77
N GLN A 310 10.69 11.50 0.74
CA GLN A 310 10.83 10.56 1.85
C GLN A 310 11.46 11.22 3.09
N ILE A 311 12.46 12.06 2.88
CA ILE A 311 13.09 12.85 3.95
C ILE A 311 12.09 13.82 4.56
N THR A 312 11.26 14.46 3.73
CA THR A 312 10.25 15.42 4.21
C THR A 312 9.14 14.72 5.00
N GLU A 313 8.67 13.56 4.54
CA GLU A 313 7.66 12.77 5.25
C GLU A 313 8.20 12.30 6.60
N PHE A 314 9.41 11.76 6.63
CA PHE A 314 10.09 11.36 7.84
C PHE A 314 10.29 12.53 8.82
N ALA A 315 10.74 13.67 8.33
CA ALA A 315 10.95 14.86 9.14
C ALA A 315 9.63 15.39 9.76
N THR A 316 8.53 15.31 9.01
CA THR A 316 7.20 15.73 9.50
C THR A 316 6.73 14.83 10.65
N GLU A 317 6.88 13.51 10.51
CA GLU A 317 6.51 12.56 11.56
C GLU A 317 7.40 12.69 12.78
N LEU A 318 8.67 12.94 12.55
CA LEU A 318 9.63 13.20 13.62
C LEU A 318 9.25 14.43 14.46
N VAL A 319 8.83 15.52 13.81
CA VAL A 319 8.31 16.70 14.51
C VAL A 319 7.12 16.34 15.39
N SER A 320 6.18 15.55 14.85
CA SER A 320 5.00 15.08 15.62
C SER A 320 5.41 14.27 16.86
N ILE A 321 6.45 13.44 16.75
CA ILE A 321 6.96 12.64 17.88
C ILE A 321 7.71 13.51 18.90
N CYS A 322 8.51 14.46 18.42
CA CYS A 322 9.19 15.41 19.28
C CYS A 322 8.22 16.28 20.09
N ASP A 323 7.09 16.69 19.47
CA ASP A 323 6.02 17.42 20.15
C ASP A 323 5.35 16.57 21.25
N LEU A 324 5.25 15.24 21.03
CA LEU A 324 4.67 14.32 22.03
C LEU A 324 5.64 14.01 23.19
N CYS A 325 6.93 13.86 22.89
CA CYS A 325 7.93 13.37 23.82
C CYS A 325 8.77 14.49 24.47
N SER A 326 8.76 15.69 23.87
CA SER A 326 9.50 16.88 24.33
C SER A 326 10.97 16.59 24.72
N PRO A 327 11.80 16.05 23.80
CA PRO A 327 13.20 15.82 24.10
C PRO A 327 13.93 17.14 24.36
N GLU A 328 14.94 17.18 25.24
CA GLU A 328 15.74 18.38 25.46
C GLU A 328 16.50 18.78 24.19
N LYS A 329 16.91 17.79 23.41
CA LYS A 329 17.75 18.00 22.26
C LYS A 329 17.52 16.95 21.20
N VAL A 330 17.37 17.41 19.96
CA VAL A 330 17.35 16.55 18.78
C VAL A 330 18.56 16.87 17.92
N ARG A 331 19.37 15.87 17.65
CA ARG A 331 20.56 15.97 16.80
C ARG A 331 20.33 15.18 15.52
N VAL A 332 20.41 15.84 14.39
CA VAL A 332 20.34 15.23 13.07
C VAL A 332 21.75 15.14 12.49
N LEU A 333 22.15 13.94 12.11
CA LEU A 333 23.42 13.64 11.47
C LEU A 333 23.17 13.22 10.02
N TRP A 334 23.85 13.90 9.10
CA TRP A 334 23.84 13.57 7.66
C TRP A 334 25.07 12.71 7.36
N TRP A 335 24.86 11.52 6.82
CA TRP A 335 25.94 10.58 6.57
C TRP A 335 25.84 9.90 5.20
N ASP A 336 27.00 9.54 4.64
CA ASP A 336 27.17 8.66 3.49
C ASP A 336 28.37 7.71 3.75
N THR A 337 29.58 8.06 3.36
CA THR A 337 30.83 7.37 3.75
C THR A 337 31.42 7.93 5.06
N ALA A 338 30.98 9.09 5.46
CA ALA A 338 31.34 9.79 6.70
C ALA A 338 30.14 10.64 7.15
N VAL A 339 30.18 11.16 8.36
CA VAL A 339 29.21 12.17 8.82
C VAL A 339 29.66 13.52 8.25
N HIS A 340 28.86 14.07 7.32
CA HIS A 340 29.18 15.33 6.62
C HIS A 340 28.57 16.56 7.27
N GLY A 341 27.44 16.39 7.96
CA GLY A 341 26.74 17.50 8.58
C GLY A 341 26.07 17.11 9.89
N GLU A 342 25.97 18.10 10.77
CA GLU A 342 25.28 17.99 12.04
C GLU A 342 24.37 19.19 12.23
N GLN A 343 23.11 18.92 12.59
CA GLN A 343 22.15 19.95 12.96
C GLN A 343 21.55 19.64 14.31
N VAL A 344 21.54 20.64 15.20
CA VAL A 344 21.06 20.48 16.58
C VAL A 344 19.88 21.40 16.82
N PHE A 345 18.80 20.83 17.35
CA PHE A 345 17.56 21.54 17.65
C PHE A 345 17.26 21.44 19.14
N HIS A 346 16.85 22.55 19.74
CA HIS A 346 16.44 22.68 21.12
C HIS A 346 15.04 23.30 21.18
N ASP A 347 14.13 22.75 21.98
CA ASP A 347 12.83 23.29 22.38
C ASP A 347 11.83 23.73 21.29
N ASN A 348 12.23 23.86 20.03
CA ASN A 348 11.33 24.28 18.94
C ASN A 348 11.51 23.37 17.71
N TYR A 349 10.66 22.36 17.63
CA TYR A 349 10.73 21.30 16.60
C TYR A 349 9.88 21.58 15.38
N GLN A 350 8.94 22.57 15.43
CA GLN A 350 7.97 22.86 14.36
C GLN A 350 8.62 23.32 13.03
N GLY A 351 9.90 23.70 13.06
CA GLY A 351 10.63 24.12 11.87
C GLY A 351 11.57 23.07 11.27
N ILE A 352 11.75 21.92 11.92
CA ILE A 352 12.77 20.92 11.54
C ILE A 352 12.62 20.54 10.07
N ALA A 353 11.41 20.16 9.61
CA ALA A 353 11.17 19.73 8.24
C ALA A 353 11.59 20.76 7.17
N LYS A 354 11.57 22.06 7.50
CA LYS A 354 11.96 23.14 6.59
C LYS A 354 13.44 23.52 6.72
N LEU A 355 14.06 23.18 7.83
CA LEU A 355 15.45 23.55 8.16
C LEU A 355 16.44 22.44 7.84
N LEU A 356 15.95 21.23 7.55
CA LEU A 356 16.80 20.11 7.16
C LEU A 356 17.49 20.42 5.84
N LYS A 357 18.82 20.40 5.86
CA LYS A 357 19.67 20.59 4.68
C LYS A 357 20.49 19.32 4.51
N PRO A 358 20.11 18.46 3.55
CA PRO A 358 20.90 17.27 3.27
C PRO A 358 22.32 17.65 2.81
N GLU A 359 23.32 17.07 3.42
CA GLU A 359 24.72 17.21 3.05
C GLU A 359 25.30 15.82 2.78
N GLY A 360 25.89 15.60 1.60
CA GLY A 360 26.47 14.32 1.19
C GLY A 360 26.13 13.94 -0.24
N GLY A 361 26.28 12.67 -0.62
CA GLY A 361 25.98 12.16 -1.96
C GLY A 361 26.98 11.09 -2.44
N GLY A 362 27.65 10.41 -1.52
CA GLY A 362 28.66 9.38 -1.78
C GLY A 362 28.15 7.94 -1.66
N GLY A 363 29.02 7.04 -1.22
CA GLY A 363 28.67 5.65 -0.89
C GLY A 363 27.99 5.54 0.48
N THR A 364 27.74 4.31 0.93
CA THR A 364 27.00 4.01 2.17
C THR A 364 27.87 3.24 3.16
N HIS A 365 28.37 3.93 4.20
CA HIS A 365 29.18 3.34 5.28
C HIS A 365 28.61 3.75 6.64
N VAL A 366 27.63 3.00 7.13
CA VAL A 366 26.84 3.36 8.33
C VAL A 366 27.65 3.29 9.64
N SER A 367 28.74 2.52 9.67
CA SER A 367 29.63 2.44 10.84
C SER A 367 30.20 3.80 11.24
N CYS A 368 30.35 4.73 10.29
CA CYS A 368 30.83 6.10 10.56
C CYS A 368 29.94 6.87 11.55
N VAL A 369 28.64 6.55 11.61
CA VAL A 369 27.70 7.17 12.55
C VAL A 369 28.06 6.76 13.99
N SER A 370 28.29 5.47 14.23
CA SER A 370 28.66 4.97 15.55
C SER A 370 30.02 5.51 15.99
N GLU A 371 30.98 5.61 15.08
CA GLU A 371 32.30 6.20 15.32
C GLU A 371 32.20 7.69 15.68
N TYR A 372 31.36 8.43 14.93
CA TYR A 372 31.12 9.85 15.18
C TYR A 372 30.50 10.10 16.56
N ILE A 373 29.42 9.35 16.91
CA ILE A 373 28.76 9.46 18.21
C ILE A 373 29.75 9.21 19.36
N ASN A 374 30.61 8.19 19.24
CA ASN A 374 31.61 7.87 20.24
C ASN A 374 32.73 8.93 20.30
N LYS A 375 33.20 9.41 19.16
CA LYS A 375 34.26 10.43 19.07
C LYS A 375 33.82 11.74 19.69
N GLU A 376 32.62 12.20 19.35
CA GLU A 376 32.06 13.45 19.87
C GLU A 376 31.46 13.27 21.29
N ARG A 377 31.50 12.06 21.85
CA ARG A 377 30.97 11.70 23.19
C ARG A 377 29.51 12.11 23.36
N ILE A 378 28.69 11.87 22.33
CA ILE A 378 27.29 12.19 22.35
C ILE A 378 26.58 11.18 23.26
N ASN A 379 25.91 11.69 24.30
CA ASN A 379 25.14 10.85 25.21
C ASN A 379 23.69 10.77 24.73
N ALA A 380 23.45 9.94 23.72
CA ALA A 380 22.13 9.76 23.16
C ALA A 380 21.26 8.85 24.04
N GLU A 381 20.01 9.25 24.32
CA GLU A 381 19.01 8.38 24.95
C GLU A 381 18.52 7.30 23.98
N CYS A 382 18.37 7.65 22.72
CA CYS A 382 18.13 6.70 21.64
C CYS A 382 18.70 7.21 20.32
N VAL A 383 18.96 6.27 19.41
CA VAL A 383 19.47 6.54 18.07
C VAL A 383 18.47 5.99 17.04
N ILE A 384 18.12 6.81 16.05
CA ILE A 384 17.27 6.43 14.94
C ILE A 384 18.09 6.53 13.66
N VAL A 385 18.25 5.43 12.93
CA VAL A 385 19.02 5.38 11.69
C VAL A 385 18.03 5.22 10.53
N PHE A 386 18.08 6.14 9.60
CA PHE A 386 17.26 6.12 8.37
C PHE A 386 18.15 5.79 7.19
N THR A 387 17.87 4.69 6.47
CA THR A 387 18.67 4.19 5.35
C THR A 387 17.83 3.39 4.36
N ASP A 388 18.30 3.18 3.15
CA ASP A 388 17.71 2.24 2.18
C ASP A 388 18.05 0.76 2.47
N GLY A 389 19.03 0.53 3.37
CA GLY A 389 19.47 -0.80 3.78
C GLY A 389 20.57 -1.40 2.89
N TYR A 390 21.06 -0.67 1.90
CA TYR A 390 22.22 -1.09 1.08
C TYR A 390 23.51 -0.47 1.65
N VAL A 391 23.92 -0.98 2.79
CA VAL A 391 25.12 -0.56 3.52
C VAL A 391 26.20 -1.62 3.46
N GLU A 392 27.35 -1.35 4.09
CA GLU A 392 28.45 -2.33 4.18
C GLU A 392 28.02 -3.65 4.83
N SER A 393 28.68 -4.77 4.46
CA SER A 393 28.38 -6.10 4.99
C SER A 393 28.78 -6.30 6.44
N ASP A 394 29.86 -5.63 6.90
CA ASP A 394 30.41 -5.73 8.25
C ASP A 394 30.18 -4.41 9.00
N ILE A 395 28.98 -4.24 9.55
CA ILE A 395 28.62 -3.04 10.30
C ILE A 395 29.24 -3.08 11.70
N THR A 396 30.07 -2.10 12.01
CA THR A 396 30.61 -1.90 13.36
C THR A 396 29.72 -0.91 14.13
N TRP A 397 28.91 -1.43 15.06
CA TRP A 397 27.97 -0.61 15.84
C TRP A 397 28.29 -0.68 17.33
N ASN A 398 29.07 0.28 17.84
CA ASN A 398 29.58 0.32 19.19
C ASN A 398 28.85 1.37 20.05
N ILE A 399 27.52 1.43 19.93
CA ILE A 399 26.65 2.32 20.69
C ILE A 399 25.84 1.49 21.68
N THR A 400 25.77 1.94 22.95
CA THR A 400 24.97 1.29 24.00
C THR A 400 23.53 1.74 24.04
N SER A 401 23.22 2.89 23.46
CA SER A 401 21.88 3.44 23.41
C SER A 401 20.95 2.59 22.53
N PRO A 402 19.67 2.44 22.91
CA PRO A 402 18.69 1.78 22.07
C PRO A 402 18.71 2.35 20.65
N THR A 403 18.76 1.48 19.64
CA THR A 403 18.83 1.88 18.23
C THR A 403 17.63 1.34 17.47
N LEU A 404 16.98 2.19 16.67
CA LEU A 404 15.94 1.85 15.73
C LEU A 404 16.44 2.09 14.31
N TRP A 405 16.38 1.04 13.49
CA TRP A 405 16.74 1.09 12.07
C TRP A 405 15.47 1.22 11.23
N MET A 406 15.37 2.28 10.46
CA MET A 406 14.26 2.57 9.57
C MET A 406 14.73 2.37 8.14
N VAL A 407 14.32 1.25 7.52
CA VAL A 407 14.85 0.78 6.24
C VAL A 407 13.78 0.91 5.16
N THR A 408 14.09 1.58 4.03
CA THR A 408 13.11 1.88 2.98
C THR A 408 13.04 0.82 1.88
N GLN A 409 14.13 0.13 1.55
CA GLN A 409 14.18 -0.72 0.35
C GLN A 409 14.62 -2.16 0.62
N CYS A 410 15.69 -2.39 1.36
CA CYS A 410 16.27 -3.71 1.56
C CYS A 410 15.50 -4.52 2.61
N LYS A 411 14.63 -5.43 2.16
CA LYS A 411 13.85 -6.31 3.04
C LYS A 411 14.69 -7.33 3.80
N SER A 412 15.88 -7.66 3.30
CA SER A 412 16.79 -8.63 3.91
C SER A 412 17.81 -8.00 4.84
N PHE A 413 17.71 -6.70 5.11
CA PHE A 413 18.60 -6.03 6.02
C PHE A 413 18.40 -6.51 7.46
N GLU A 414 19.46 -7.02 8.07
CA GLU A 414 19.51 -7.40 9.47
C GLU A 414 20.46 -6.46 10.23
N PRO A 415 19.95 -5.65 11.16
CA PRO A 415 20.81 -4.74 11.92
C PRO A 415 21.69 -5.51 12.90
N PRO A 416 22.92 -5.03 13.14
CA PRO A 416 23.82 -5.67 14.09
C PRO A 416 23.32 -5.57 15.54
N VAL A 417 22.61 -4.50 15.87
CA VAL A 417 22.02 -4.21 17.20
C VAL A 417 20.74 -3.41 17.02
N GLY A 418 19.77 -3.59 17.91
CA GLY A 418 18.56 -2.79 17.96
C GLY A 418 17.37 -3.42 17.25
N LYS A 419 16.35 -2.60 16.94
CA LYS A 419 15.13 -3.03 16.25
C LYS A 419 15.18 -2.58 14.79
N ASN A 420 14.71 -3.44 13.88
CA ASN A 420 14.51 -3.10 12.47
C ASN A 420 13.04 -2.78 12.21
N CYS A 421 12.80 -1.70 11.49
CA CYS A 421 11.47 -1.32 11.00
C CYS A 421 11.56 -1.05 9.50
N LEU A 422 10.91 -1.89 8.71
CA LEU A 422 10.82 -1.69 7.27
C LEU A 422 9.81 -0.59 6.97
N LEU A 423 10.29 0.48 6.35
CA LEU A 423 9.45 1.54 5.83
C LEU A 423 8.86 1.08 4.50
N TYR A 424 7.61 0.68 4.53
CA TYR A 424 6.87 0.59 3.29
C TYR A 424 6.38 2.01 2.99
N THR A 425 6.99 2.66 2.01
CA THR A 425 6.37 3.83 1.41
C THR A 425 5.04 3.38 0.86
N SER A 426 3.96 3.67 1.56
CA SER A 426 2.66 3.72 0.90
C SER A 426 2.86 4.68 -0.26
N PRO A 427 2.47 4.32 -1.51
CA PRO A 427 2.47 5.31 -2.55
C PRO A 427 1.72 6.52 -2.00
N SER A 428 2.41 7.66 -1.99
CA SER A 428 1.80 8.93 -1.62
C SER A 428 0.49 9.05 -2.39
N PRO A 429 -0.59 9.62 -1.82
CA PRO A 429 -1.80 9.92 -2.57
C PRO A 429 -1.55 10.86 -3.77
N ARG A 430 -0.30 11.21 -4.04
CA ARG A 430 0.13 12.13 -5.11
C ARG A 430 1.10 11.51 -6.12
N ASP A 431 1.49 10.22 -5.96
CA ASP A 431 2.34 9.52 -6.95
C ASP A 431 1.54 8.47 -7.74
#